data_4c884d7bb6b2d64b9df4641b7d02c59f
#
_entry.id   4c884d7bb6b2d64b9df4641b7d02c59f
#
_cell.length_a   1.000
_cell.length_b   1.000
_cell.length_c   1.000
_cell.angle_alpha   90.00
_cell.angle_beta   90.00
_cell.angle_gamma   90.00
#
_symmetry.space_group_name_H-M   'P 1'
#
loop_
_entity.id
_entity.type
_entity.pdbx_description
1 polymer ?
#
loop_
_entity_poly.entity_id
_entity_poly.type
_entity_poly.pdbx_seq_one_letter_code
_entity_poly.pdbx_strand_id
1 'polypeptide(L)'
;SLDGPEWLQEKYRTKQGKSAFKESFSALKLLQKMNVEYNVLACVTKEYCKHAEAIYSFFRKNKVKHIQFSPLVESSPLETEQARGQHFGSNLIFSTDKHHTDSQKYEPIAWSVDAKEYGRFLTDVFHLWVSQDVGKVFISNFEQALTQYLGNPSPNCIHAKKCGSSYAVEANGDVYFCDHVAYPESKLGNVFETSLHEMSLNHELQFNKESRLSVRCKQCQFLSLCNGGCPKHRYLSDTGEHENVLCDGYFYFFSSVKKYLQAMTTLLAHGYPASYVMQALDGPLILTPSNKR
;
A
#
# COMPACT_ATOMS: atom_id res chain seq x y z
N SER A 1 7.86 5.31 11.30
CA SER A 1 8.27 5.25 9.88
C SER A 1 9.77 5.11 9.76
N LEU A 2 10.22 4.19 8.95
CA LEU A 2 11.63 3.98 8.62
C LEU A 2 11.71 3.50 7.17
N ASP A 3 12.29 4.31 6.28
CA ASP A 3 12.25 4.01 4.86
C ASP A 3 13.39 3.10 4.40
N GLY A 4 14.42 2.86 5.21
CA GLY A 4 15.53 1.98 4.84
C GLY A 4 16.90 2.51 5.27
N PRO A 5 17.95 2.34 4.43
CA PRO A 5 19.28 2.88 4.73
C PRO A 5 19.28 4.40 4.92
N GLU A 6 20.17 4.92 5.76
CA GLU A 6 20.28 6.34 6.11
C GLU A 6 20.32 7.24 4.88
N TRP A 7 21.20 6.94 3.91
CA TRP A 7 21.38 7.72 2.69
C TRP A 7 20.13 7.83 1.82
N LEU A 8 19.19 6.87 1.93
CA LEU A 8 17.93 6.89 1.19
C LEU A 8 16.86 7.67 1.96
N GLN A 9 16.75 7.44 3.26
CA GLN A 9 15.77 8.12 4.11
C GLN A 9 16.03 9.63 4.19
N GLU A 10 17.29 10.06 4.25
CA GLU A 10 17.68 11.47 4.35
C GLU A 10 17.21 12.33 3.18
N LYS A 11 16.98 11.73 2.01
CA LYS A 11 16.50 12.46 0.83
C LYS A 11 15.13 13.12 1.05
N TYR A 12 14.29 12.53 1.90
CA TYR A 12 12.90 12.96 2.05
C TYR A 12 12.46 13.19 3.49
N ARG A 13 13.18 12.63 4.48
CA ARG A 13 12.82 12.76 5.88
C ARG A 13 13.85 13.58 6.64
N THR A 14 13.53 14.86 6.77
CA THR A 14 14.34 15.81 7.53
C THR A 14 13.54 16.38 8.69
N LYS A 15 14.23 16.73 9.78
CA LYS A 15 13.71 17.46 10.92
C LYS A 15 14.58 18.68 11.14
N GLN A 16 14.02 19.88 10.97
CA GLN A 16 14.75 21.15 11.07
C GLN A 16 16.02 21.18 10.18
N GLY A 17 15.91 20.66 8.96
CA GLY A 17 17.03 20.58 8.00
C GLY A 17 18.08 19.51 8.30
N LYS A 18 17.89 18.66 9.32
CA LYS A 18 18.78 17.55 9.66
C LYS A 18 18.12 16.21 9.35
N SER A 19 18.92 15.17 9.16
CA SER A 19 18.42 13.80 9.00
C SER A 19 17.58 13.35 10.19
N ALA A 20 16.38 12.80 9.91
CA ALA A 20 15.55 12.16 10.92
C ALA A 20 15.89 10.66 11.12
N PHE A 21 16.86 10.12 10.37
CA PHE A 21 17.20 8.69 10.40
C PHE A 21 17.63 8.21 11.80
N LYS A 22 18.56 8.92 12.44
CA LYS A 22 19.10 8.52 13.75
C LYS A 22 18.03 8.38 14.81
N GLU A 23 17.05 9.30 14.84
CA GLU A 23 15.93 9.24 15.79
C GLU A 23 15.04 8.02 15.50
N SER A 24 14.63 7.83 14.25
CA SER A 24 13.79 6.70 13.83
C SER A 24 14.48 5.36 14.05
N PHE A 25 15.77 5.28 13.75
CA PHE A 25 16.55 4.05 13.93
C PHE A 25 16.79 3.73 15.41
N SER A 26 17.04 4.75 16.24
CA SER A 26 17.16 4.58 17.71
C SER A 26 15.85 4.10 18.32
N ALA A 27 14.71 4.65 17.86
CA ALA A 27 13.39 4.19 18.26
C ALA A 27 13.17 2.71 17.90
N LEU A 28 13.53 2.28 16.67
CA LEU A 28 13.49 0.88 16.28
C LEU A 28 14.28 0.00 17.24
N LYS A 29 15.53 0.38 17.57
CA LYS A 29 16.38 -0.38 18.49
C LYS A 29 15.81 -0.44 19.90
N LEU A 30 15.19 0.63 20.36
CA LEU A 30 14.52 0.67 21.66
C LEU A 30 13.32 -0.30 21.71
N LEU A 31 12.44 -0.27 20.69
CA LEU A 31 11.30 -1.18 20.58
C LEU A 31 11.77 -2.65 20.59
N GLN A 32 12.83 -2.96 19.84
CA GLN A 32 13.43 -4.31 19.81
C GLN A 32 13.98 -4.72 21.18
N LYS A 33 14.67 -3.82 21.87
CA LYS A 33 15.22 -4.07 23.21
C LYS A 33 14.11 -4.35 24.25
N MET A 34 12.99 -3.67 24.11
CA MET A 34 11.83 -3.78 25.02
C MET A 34 10.86 -4.89 24.62
N ASN A 35 11.14 -5.67 23.55
CA ASN A 35 10.22 -6.68 22.99
C ASN A 35 8.82 -6.13 22.67
N VAL A 36 8.71 -4.88 22.25
CA VAL A 36 7.45 -4.29 21.81
C VAL A 36 7.20 -4.72 20.36
N GLU A 37 5.98 -5.18 20.08
CA GLU A 37 5.56 -5.48 18.70
C GLU A 37 5.46 -4.17 17.89
N TYR A 38 5.94 -4.21 16.67
CA TYR A 38 5.91 -3.06 15.76
C TYR A 38 5.85 -3.50 14.30
N ASN A 39 5.30 -2.64 13.48
CA ASN A 39 5.39 -2.72 12.03
C ASN A 39 6.17 -1.53 11.49
N VAL A 40 7.12 -1.77 10.59
CA VAL A 40 7.84 -0.71 9.89
C VAL A 40 7.06 -0.33 8.64
N LEU A 41 6.65 0.94 8.57
CA LEU A 41 6.06 1.51 7.38
C LEU A 41 7.14 2.29 6.61
N ALA A 42 7.37 1.90 5.36
CA ALA A 42 8.29 2.53 4.44
C ALA A 42 7.54 3.18 3.27
N CYS A 43 7.78 4.47 3.05
CA CYS A 43 7.22 5.20 1.92
C CYS A 43 8.06 4.95 0.68
N VAL A 44 7.43 4.39 -0.35
CA VAL A 44 8.09 4.08 -1.62
C VAL A 44 7.94 5.26 -2.57
N THR A 45 9.05 5.95 -2.84
CA THR A 45 9.15 7.00 -3.86
C THR A 45 9.71 6.43 -5.17
N LYS A 46 9.71 7.24 -6.23
CA LYS A 46 10.32 6.87 -7.52
C LYS A 46 11.79 6.44 -7.37
N GLU A 47 12.57 7.18 -6.61
CA GLU A 47 13.98 6.83 -6.36
C GLU A 47 14.12 5.55 -5.53
N TYR A 48 13.24 5.36 -4.56
CA TYR A 48 13.20 4.19 -3.70
C TYR A 48 13.09 2.87 -4.49
N CYS A 49 12.31 2.87 -5.57
CA CYS A 49 12.07 1.70 -6.41
C CYS A 49 13.35 1.11 -7.01
N LYS A 50 14.42 1.90 -7.15
CA LYS A 50 15.68 1.48 -7.76
C LYS A 50 16.58 0.66 -6.82
N HIS A 51 16.23 0.53 -5.55
CA HIS A 51 17.13 0.05 -4.49
C HIS A 51 16.57 -1.14 -3.69
N ALA A 52 15.78 -2.00 -4.32
CA ALA A 52 15.08 -3.12 -3.69
C ALA A 52 16.00 -4.00 -2.82
N GLU A 53 17.15 -4.41 -3.36
CA GLU A 53 18.10 -5.27 -2.65
C GLU A 53 18.71 -4.56 -1.42
N ALA A 54 19.15 -3.30 -1.59
CA ALA A 54 19.76 -2.54 -0.49
C ALA A 54 18.76 -2.32 0.65
N ILE A 55 17.50 -2.02 0.32
CA ILE A 55 16.41 -1.80 1.26
C ILE A 55 16.09 -3.09 2.01
N TYR A 56 15.84 -4.17 1.29
CA TYR A 56 15.50 -5.45 1.89
C TYR A 56 16.64 -5.98 2.78
N SER A 57 17.89 -5.90 2.30
CA SER A 57 19.08 -6.27 3.07
C SER A 57 19.23 -5.43 4.35
N PHE A 58 18.93 -4.13 4.28
CA PHE A 58 18.94 -3.27 5.46
C PHE A 58 17.94 -3.74 6.53
N PHE A 59 16.69 -4.01 6.15
CA PHE A 59 15.68 -4.49 7.11
C PHE A 59 16.05 -5.85 7.69
N ARG A 60 16.52 -6.78 6.88
CA ARG A 60 16.99 -8.10 7.35
C ARG A 60 18.16 -7.99 8.35
N LYS A 61 19.21 -7.24 8.01
CA LYS A 61 20.37 -7.01 8.89
C LYS A 61 19.97 -6.42 10.23
N ASN A 62 18.93 -5.59 10.23
CA ASN A 62 18.40 -4.94 11.43
C ASN A 62 17.28 -5.74 12.11
N LYS A 63 17.04 -7.00 11.71
CA LYS A 63 16.06 -7.92 12.33
C LYS A 63 14.64 -7.38 12.35
N VAL A 64 14.27 -6.59 11.33
CA VAL A 64 12.90 -6.12 11.14
C VAL A 64 12.08 -7.28 10.60
N LYS A 65 10.99 -7.64 11.31
CA LYS A 65 10.14 -8.77 10.95
C LYS A 65 8.85 -8.37 10.24
N HIS A 66 8.34 -7.18 10.48
CA HIS A 66 7.08 -6.72 9.91
C HIS A 66 7.31 -5.43 9.13
N ILE A 67 7.00 -5.46 7.83
CA ILE A 67 7.28 -4.37 6.89
C ILE A 67 6.05 -4.12 6.03
N GLN A 68 5.74 -2.85 5.80
CA GLN A 68 4.75 -2.41 4.82
C GLN A 68 5.37 -1.39 3.87
N PHE A 69 5.28 -1.67 2.57
CA PHE A 69 5.70 -0.76 1.52
C PHE A 69 4.48 0.01 0.99
N SER A 70 4.44 1.31 1.26
CA SER A 70 3.34 2.18 0.84
C SER A 70 3.80 3.06 -0.32
N PRO A 71 3.21 2.92 -1.53
CA PRO A 71 3.59 3.73 -2.67
C PRO A 71 3.14 5.17 -2.47
N LEU A 72 4.01 6.09 -2.79
CA LEU A 72 3.75 7.51 -2.76
C LEU A 72 3.25 7.94 -4.14
N VAL A 73 1.96 8.29 -4.21
CA VAL A 73 1.27 8.72 -5.44
C VAL A 73 0.64 10.06 -5.18
N GLU A 74 1.27 11.10 -5.73
CA GLU A 74 0.78 12.47 -5.64
C GLU A 74 0.82 13.13 -7.02
N SER A 75 -0.18 13.94 -7.29
CA SER A 75 -0.31 14.74 -8.51
C SER A 75 -0.03 16.21 -8.24
N SER A 76 0.38 16.94 -9.25
CA SER A 76 0.45 18.40 -9.18
C SER A 76 -0.96 18.97 -8.95
N PRO A 77 -1.11 19.98 -8.09
CA PRO A 77 -2.40 20.58 -7.84
C PRO A 77 -2.85 21.46 -9.01
N LEU A 78 -4.16 21.55 -9.23
CA LEU A 78 -4.76 22.52 -10.14
C LEU A 78 -4.54 23.95 -9.64
N GLU A 79 -4.62 24.95 -10.51
CA GLU A 79 -4.52 26.38 -10.13
C GLU A 79 -5.54 26.75 -9.04
N THR A 80 -6.77 26.23 -9.13
CA THR A 80 -7.83 26.44 -8.13
C THR A 80 -7.51 25.80 -6.78
N GLU A 81 -6.81 24.66 -6.77
CA GLU A 81 -6.35 23.97 -5.57
C GLU A 81 -5.15 24.71 -4.95
N GLN A 82 -4.22 25.19 -5.78
CA GLN A 82 -3.09 26.05 -5.33
C GLN A 82 -3.58 27.35 -4.69
N ALA A 83 -4.60 27.99 -5.27
CA ALA A 83 -5.18 29.20 -4.73
C ALA A 83 -5.81 28.98 -3.33
N ARG A 84 -6.19 27.75 -2.99
CA ARG A 84 -6.67 27.33 -1.67
C ARG A 84 -5.55 26.87 -0.72
N GLY A 85 -4.30 26.98 -1.14
CA GLY A 85 -3.13 26.56 -0.34
C GLY A 85 -2.86 25.05 -0.37
N GLN A 86 -3.46 24.31 -1.29
CA GLN A 86 -3.19 22.87 -1.45
C GLN A 86 -1.85 22.68 -2.15
N HIS A 87 -1.06 21.75 -1.64
CA HIS A 87 0.25 21.42 -2.20
C HIS A 87 0.20 20.25 -3.19
N PHE A 88 -0.87 19.47 -3.16
CA PHE A 88 -1.06 18.28 -4.01
C PHE A 88 -2.46 18.27 -4.60
N GLY A 89 -2.57 17.74 -5.82
CA GLY A 89 -3.82 17.63 -6.52
C GLY A 89 -4.73 16.54 -5.93
N SER A 90 -6.01 16.86 -5.79
CA SER A 90 -7.05 15.91 -5.44
C SER A 90 -7.58 15.25 -6.72
N ASN A 91 -7.88 13.95 -6.70
CA ASN A 91 -8.59 13.31 -7.80
C ASN A 91 -10.12 13.48 -7.71
N LEU A 92 -10.61 14.25 -6.76
CA LEU A 92 -12.02 14.57 -6.47
C LEU A 92 -12.97 13.36 -6.35
N ILE A 93 -12.43 12.14 -6.31
CA ILE A 93 -13.22 10.90 -6.26
C ILE A 93 -14.06 10.79 -4.98
N PHE A 94 -13.68 11.56 -3.96
CA PHE A 94 -14.33 11.64 -2.66
C PHE A 94 -15.20 12.91 -2.51
N SER A 95 -15.25 13.78 -3.52
CA SER A 95 -16.11 14.96 -3.50
C SER A 95 -17.58 14.55 -3.50
N THR A 96 -18.34 15.14 -2.59
CA THR A 96 -19.80 15.02 -2.55
C THR A 96 -20.47 15.88 -3.60
N ASP A 97 -19.73 16.82 -4.17
CA ASP A 97 -20.25 17.74 -5.18
C ASP A 97 -20.34 17.06 -6.54
N LYS A 98 -21.58 16.73 -6.94
CA LYS A 98 -21.89 16.08 -8.22
C LYS A 98 -21.60 16.96 -9.45
N HIS A 99 -21.28 18.23 -9.24
CA HIS A 99 -21.03 19.21 -10.32
C HIS A 99 -19.54 19.41 -10.64
N HIS A 100 -18.62 18.75 -9.91
CA HIS A 100 -17.22 18.76 -10.28
C HIS A 100 -17.00 17.90 -11.53
N THR A 101 -17.06 18.54 -12.68
CA THR A 101 -16.76 17.95 -14.00
C THR A 101 -15.27 17.91 -14.29
N ASP A 102 -14.46 18.55 -13.49
CA ASP A 102 -13.00 18.65 -13.68
C ASP A 102 -12.28 17.46 -13.05
N SER A 103 -12.54 16.28 -13.60
CA SER A 103 -11.74 15.09 -13.28
C SER A 103 -10.30 15.32 -13.71
N GLN A 104 -9.40 15.43 -12.75
CA GLN A 104 -8.00 15.73 -13.02
C GLN A 104 -7.30 14.53 -13.68
N LYS A 105 -6.57 14.81 -14.77
CA LYS A 105 -5.54 13.90 -15.28
C LYS A 105 -4.39 13.81 -14.28
N TYR A 106 -3.75 12.66 -14.22
CA TYR A 106 -2.60 12.46 -13.35
C TYR A 106 -1.37 13.19 -13.90
N GLU A 107 -0.89 14.17 -13.15
CA GLU A 107 0.37 14.87 -13.41
C GLU A 107 1.33 14.59 -12.26
N PRO A 108 2.15 13.51 -12.36
CA PRO A 108 2.97 13.07 -11.24
C PRO A 108 3.99 14.12 -10.83
N ILE A 109 4.07 14.39 -9.54
CA ILE A 109 5.18 15.16 -8.99
C ILE A 109 6.48 14.33 -9.02
N ALA A 110 7.63 15.00 -8.94
CA ALA A 110 8.95 14.42 -9.22
C ALA A 110 9.29 13.16 -8.41
N TRP A 111 8.73 12.97 -7.23
CA TRP A 111 8.99 11.83 -6.34
C TRP A 111 7.87 10.78 -6.29
N SER A 112 6.74 11.01 -6.97
CA SER A 112 5.69 10.00 -7.12
C SER A 112 6.21 8.79 -7.86
N VAL A 113 5.77 7.59 -7.44
CA VAL A 113 6.20 6.34 -8.06
C VAL A 113 5.66 6.20 -9.47
N ASP A 114 6.47 5.65 -10.37
CA ASP A 114 6.03 5.12 -11.65
C ASP A 114 5.44 3.70 -11.46
N ALA A 115 4.37 3.39 -12.19
CA ALA A 115 3.70 2.10 -12.08
C ALA A 115 4.64 0.92 -12.33
N LYS A 116 5.41 0.97 -13.42
CA LYS A 116 6.31 -0.14 -13.80
C LYS A 116 7.48 -0.29 -12.83
N GLU A 117 8.05 0.83 -12.40
CA GLU A 117 9.14 0.84 -11.42
C GLU A 117 8.65 0.27 -10.07
N TYR A 118 7.45 0.65 -9.62
CA TYR A 118 6.87 0.11 -8.40
C TYR A 118 6.55 -1.39 -8.49
N GLY A 119 6.00 -1.82 -9.62
CA GLY A 119 5.74 -3.24 -9.85
C GLY A 119 7.02 -4.09 -9.85
N ARG A 120 8.10 -3.58 -10.48
CA ARG A 120 9.43 -4.22 -10.44
C ARG A 120 9.98 -4.27 -9.03
N PHE A 121 9.96 -3.14 -8.31
CA PHE A 121 10.40 -3.07 -6.92
C PHE A 121 9.73 -4.13 -6.05
N LEU A 122 8.40 -4.23 -6.09
CA LEU A 122 7.67 -5.25 -5.33
C LEU A 122 8.09 -6.68 -5.75
N THR A 123 8.29 -6.91 -7.04
CA THR A 123 8.69 -8.21 -7.58
C THR A 123 10.10 -8.58 -7.13
N ASP A 124 11.04 -7.64 -7.18
CA ASP A 124 12.43 -7.88 -6.77
C ASP A 124 12.52 -8.17 -5.27
N VAL A 125 11.82 -7.38 -4.44
CA VAL A 125 11.72 -7.65 -2.99
C VAL A 125 11.03 -8.99 -2.73
N PHE A 126 9.99 -9.34 -3.50
CA PHE A 126 9.31 -10.64 -3.36
C PHE A 126 10.26 -11.80 -3.65
N HIS A 127 11.07 -11.73 -4.69
CA HIS A 127 12.04 -12.78 -5.03
C HIS A 127 13.09 -12.96 -3.94
N LEU A 128 13.58 -11.87 -3.36
CA LEU A 128 14.51 -11.93 -2.22
C LEU A 128 13.84 -12.56 -0.99
N TRP A 129 12.58 -12.20 -0.72
CA TRP A 129 11.81 -12.71 0.40
C TRP A 129 11.42 -14.18 0.24
N VAL A 130 10.90 -14.56 -0.93
CA VAL A 130 10.41 -15.91 -1.16
C VAL A 130 11.52 -16.97 -1.17
N SER A 131 12.76 -16.55 -1.43
CA SER A 131 13.90 -17.46 -1.45
C SER A 131 14.41 -17.87 -0.06
N GLN A 132 14.10 -17.11 1.02
CA GLN A 132 14.78 -17.36 2.29
C GLN A 132 14.03 -16.95 3.57
N ASP A 133 12.95 -16.16 3.45
CA ASP A 133 12.37 -15.49 4.63
C ASP A 133 10.85 -15.71 4.78
N VAL A 134 10.23 -16.58 4.00
CA VAL A 134 8.80 -16.94 4.16
C VAL A 134 8.57 -17.52 5.55
N GLY A 135 7.63 -16.95 6.30
CA GLY A 135 7.34 -17.32 7.69
C GLY A 135 8.32 -16.78 8.72
N LYS A 136 9.34 -15.98 8.31
CA LYS A 136 10.30 -15.31 9.20
C LYS A 136 10.18 -13.79 9.15
N VAL A 137 9.96 -13.26 7.96
CA VAL A 137 9.69 -11.84 7.69
C VAL A 137 8.33 -11.73 7.04
N PHE A 138 7.50 -10.83 7.56
CA PHE A 138 6.13 -10.60 7.12
C PHE A 138 6.06 -9.26 6.40
N ILE A 139 5.87 -9.31 5.08
CA ILE A 139 5.71 -8.11 4.26
C ILE A 139 4.23 -7.98 3.94
N SER A 140 3.60 -6.96 4.49
CA SER A 140 2.15 -6.74 4.42
C SER A 140 1.59 -6.85 2.99
N ASN A 141 2.32 -6.35 1.99
CA ASN A 141 1.95 -6.44 0.58
C ASN A 141 1.87 -7.90 0.08
N PHE A 142 2.73 -8.79 0.57
CA PHE A 142 2.81 -10.19 0.14
C PHE A 142 1.85 -11.09 0.91
N GLU A 143 1.77 -10.88 2.24
CA GLU A 143 0.80 -11.58 3.11
C GLU A 143 -0.64 -11.33 2.65
N GLN A 144 -0.93 -10.08 2.29
CA GLN A 144 -2.21 -9.69 1.74
C GLN A 144 -2.52 -10.40 0.42
N ALA A 145 -1.55 -10.43 -0.51
CA ALA A 145 -1.71 -11.13 -1.80
C ALA A 145 -1.98 -12.62 -1.59
N LEU A 146 -1.26 -13.28 -0.67
CA LEU A 146 -1.48 -14.68 -0.32
C LEU A 146 -2.85 -14.90 0.34
N THR A 147 -3.24 -14.04 1.28
CA THR A 147 -4.55 -14.09 1.96
C THR A 147 -5.70 -14.03 0.95
N GLN A 148 -5.62 -13.10 0.00
CA GLN A 148 -6.64 -12.97 -1.05
C GLN A 148 -6.59 -14.12 -2.07
N TYR A 149 -5.41 -14.65 -2.36
CA TYR A 149 -5.26 -15.81 -3.23
C TYR A 149 -5.90 -17.07 -2.61
N LEU A 150 -5.93 -17.16 -1.28
CA LEU A 150 -6.67 -18.17 -0.51
C LEU A 150 -8.20 -17.94 -0.49
N GLY A 151 -8.71 -16.88 -1.13
CA GLY A 151 -10.12 -16.51 -1.16
C GLY A 151 -10.60 -15.70 0.06
N ASN A 152 -9.70 -15.31 0.95
CA ASN A 152 -10.05 -14.48 2.11
C ASN A 152 -10.05 -12.98 1.75
N PRO A 153 -10.81 -12.13 2.47
CA PRO A 153 -10.78 -10.69 2.26
C PRO A 153 -9.40 -10.11 2.59
N SER A 154 -9.02 -9.05 1.85
CA SER A 154 -7.78 -8.34 2.14
C SER A 154 -7.82 -7.69 3.53
N PRO A 155 -6.77 -7.85 4.35
CA PRO A 155 -6.64 -7.15 5.63
C PRO A 155 -6.30 -5.67 5.46
N ASN A 156 -5.86 -5.25 4.26
CA ASN A 156 -5.50 -3.87 3.95
C ASN A 156 -6.53 -3.26 3.00
N CYS A 157 -7.01 -2.05 3.33
CA CYS A 157 -8.04 -1.34 2.57
C CYS A 157 -7.63 -1.04 1.11
N ILE A 158 -6.33 -0.92 0.80
CA ILE A 158 -5.84 -0.64 -0.56
C ILE A 158 -6.39 -1.66 -1.55
N HIS A 159 -6.31 -2.95 -1.23
CA HIS A 159 -6.77 -4.03 -2.08
C HIS A 159 -8.06 -4.72 -1.57
N ALA A 160 -8.71 -4.19 -0.55
CA ALA A 160 -10.03 -4.65 -0.12
C ALA A 160 -11.14 -4.17 -1.07
N LYS A 161 -12.26 -4.88 -1.10
CA LYS A 161 -13.45 -4.50 -1.89
C LYS A 161 -14.05 -3.16 -1.45
N LYS A 162 -13.93 -2.83 -0.16
CA LYS A 162 -14.42 -1.58 0.43
C LYS A 162 -13.27 -0.84 1.08
N CYS A 163 -13.36 0.47 1.13
CA CYS A 163 -12.47 1.27 1.98
C CYS A 163 -12.79 0.97 3.45
N GLY A 164 -11.76 1.04 4.30
CA GLY A 164 -11.94 0.91 5.74
C GLY A 164 -12.51 2.19 6.38
N SER A 165 -12.82 2.11 7.68
CA SER A 165 -13.26 3.25 8.52
C SER A 165 -12.07 3.80 9.31
N SER A 166 -10.97 4.11 8.62
CA SER A 166 -9.74 4.62 9.25
C SER A 166 -9.68 6.13 9.06
N TYR A 167 -10.42 6.84 9.92
CA TYR A 167 -10.49 8.30 9.86
C TYR A 167 -9.16 8.94 10.23
N ALA A 168 -8.84 10.05 9.57
CA ALA A 168 -7.77 10.96 10.00
C ALA A 168 -8.37 12.10 10.82
N VAL A 169 -7.77 12.38 11.98
CA VAL A 169 -8.17 13.49 12.84
C VAL A 169 -7.01 14.47 12.93
N GLU A 170 -7.24 15.69 12.50
CA GLU A 170 -6.26 16.77 12.56
C GLU A 170 -6.24 17.45 13.95
N ALA A 171 -5.17 18.19 14.23
CA ALA A 171 -4.96 18.83 15.53
C ALA A 171 -6.06 19.82 15.92
N ASN A 172 -6.76 20.40 14.95
CA ASN A 172 -7.89 21.31 15.16
C ASN A 172 -9.23 20.57 15.38
N GLY A 173 -9.21 19.23 15.42
CA GLY A 173 -10.39 18.39 15.58
C GLY A 173 -11.11 18.03 14.28
N ASP A 174 -10.67 18.50 13.14
CA ASP A 174 -11.25 18.16 11.84
C ASP A 174 -11.03 16.67 11.54
N VAL A 175 -12.10 16.02 11.06
CA VAL A 175 -12.12 14.61 10.74
C VAL A 175 -12.26 14.42 9.24
N TYR A 176 -11.40 13.61 8.69
CA TYR A 176 -11.39 13.25 7.28
C TYR A 176 -11.63 11.76 7.10
N PHE A 177 -12.13 11.41 5.92
CA PHE A 177 -12.45 10.04 5.54
C PHE A 177 -11.28 9.07 5.76
N CYS A 178 -10.07 9.50 5.44
CA CYS A 178 -8.86 8.68 5.50
C CYS A 178 -7.65 9.62 5.40
N ASP A 179 -6.51 9.19 5.92
CA ASP A 179 -5.23 9.91 5.85
C ASP A 179 -4.73 10.14 4.41
N HIS A 180 -5.09 9.24 3.49
CA HIS A 180 -4.73 9.39 2.07
C HIS A 180 -5.49 10.52 1.37
N VAL A 181 -6.60 10.98 1.91
CA VAL A 181 -7.50 11.96 1.29
C VAL A 181 -7.93 13.04 2.27
N ALA A 182 -7.01 13.51 3.10
CA ALA A 182 -7.26 14.61 4.03
C ALA A 182 -7.32 15.97 3.27
N TYR A 183 -8.26 16.07 2.32
CA TYR A 183 -8.56 17.28 1.56
C TYR A 183 -9.87 17.91 2.05
N PRO A 184 -10.08 19.21 1.86
CA PRO A 184 -11.32 19.89 2.29
C PRO A 184 -12.60 19.18 1.83
N GLU A 185 -12.58 18.62 0.62
CA GLU A 185 -13.72 17.93 0.00
C GLU A 185 -14.06 16.58 0.65
N SER A 186 -13.16 16.02 1.43
CA SER A 186 -13.34 14.74 2.15
C SER A 186 -13.52 14.92 3.66
N LYS A 187 -13.68 16.17 4.12
CA LYS A 187 -13.94 16.46 5.52
C LYS A 187 -15.33 15.96 5.91
N LEU A 188 -15.38 15.17 6.98
CA LEU A 188 -16.62 14.60 7.52
C LEU A 188 -17.27 15.47 8.58
N GLY A 189 -16.47 16.26 9.31
CA GLY A 189 -16.92 17.11 10.39
C GLY A 189 -15.79 17.47 11.34
N ASN A 190 -16.14 17.82 12.56
CA ASN A 190 -15.19 18.15 13.63
C ASN A 190 -15.59 17.42 14.93
N VAL A 191 -14.64 16.81 15.63
CA VAL A 191 -14.91 16.01 16.84
C VAL A 191 -15.47 16.84 18.00
N PHE A 192 -15.30 18.15 17.97
CA PHE A 192 -15.87 19.07 18.99
C PHE A 192 -17.33 19.44 18.69
N GLU A 193 -17.84 19.15 17.48
CA GLU A 193 -19.18 19.53 17.03
C GLU A 193 -20.08 18.31 16.83
N THR A 194 -19.53 17.22 16.30
CA THR A 194 -20.28 16.04 15.88
C THR A 194 -19.57 14.77 16.31
N SER A 195 -20.30 13.74 16.74
CA SER A 195 -19.70 12.47 17.15
C SER A 195 -19.15 11.69 15.95
N LEU A 196 -18.08 10.92 16.17
CA LEU A 196 -17.51 10.02 15.13
C LEU A 196 -18.55 9.03 14.61
N HIS A 197 -19.50 8.62 15.47
CA HIS A 197 -20.57 7.72 15.07
C HIS A 197 -21.48 8.38 14.02
N GLU A 198 -21.94 9.60 14.25
CA GLU A 198 -22.77 10.34 13.29
C GLU A 198 -22.04 10.60 11.98
N MET A 199 -20.74 10.96 12.06
CA MET A 199 -19.90 11.10 10.86
C MET A 199 -19.79 9.79 10.08
N SER A 200 -19.68 8.65 10.76
CA SER A 200 -19.60 7.33 10.13
C SER A 200 -20.85 6.94 9.35
N LEU A 201 -22.02 7.28 9.88
CA LEU A 201 -23.29 7.00 9.23
C LEU A 201 -23.44 7.78 7.90
N ASN A 202 -23.02 9.03 7.89
CA ASN A 202 -23.06 9.85 6.68
C ASN A 202 -22.06 9.38 5.62
N HIS A 203 -20.97 8.75 6.05
CA HIS A 203 -19.90 8.30 5.19
C HIS A 203 -20.22 6.99 4.43
N GLU A 204 -20.85 6.01 5.06
CA GLU A 204 -21.18 4.73 4.42
C GLU A 204 -22.07 4.89 3.17
N LEU A 205 -22.83 5.98 3.12
CA LEU A 205 -23.69 6.33 1.98
C LEU A 205 -22.93 6.97 0.80
N GLN A 206 -21.70 7.45 1.00
CA GLN A 206 -21.03 8.32 0.02
C GLN A 206 -19.98 7.62 -0.84
N PHE A 207 -19.40 6.50 -0.42
CA PHE A 207 -18.28 5.89 -1.15
C PHE A 207 -18.40 4.38 -1.37
N ASN A 208 -18.70 4.02 -2.61
CA ASN A 208 -18.65 2.63 -3.06
C ASN A 208 -17.45 2.43 -4.01
N LYS A 209 -16.38 1.81 -3.50
CA LYS A 209 -15.16 1.53 -4.25
C LYS A 209 -15.40 0.62 -5.45
N GLU A 210 -16.31 -0.35 -5.31
CA GLU A 210 -16.63 -1.34 -6.34
C GLU A 210 -17.44 -0.73 -7.50
N SER A 211 -18.40 0.16 -7.21
CA SER A 211 -19.22 0.81 -8.25
C SER A 211 -18.41 1.69 -9.19
N ARG A 212 -17.22 2.10 -8.78
CA ARG A 212 -16.32 2.99 -9.54
C ARG A 212 -15.12 2.25 -10.16
N LEU A 213 -15.27 0.96 -10.44
CA LEU A 213 -14.28 0.21 -11.18
C LEU A 213 -14.42 0.45 -12.68
N SER A 214 -13.29 0.74 -13.36
CA SER A 214 -13.25 0.86 -14.82
C SER A 214 -13.58 -0.47 -15.52
N VAL A 215 -13.91 -0.43 -16.81
CA VAL A 215 -14.09 -1.64 -17.63
C VAL A 215 -12.84 -2.50 -17.60
N ARG A 216 -11.66 -1.88 -17.69
CA ARG A 216 -10.37 -2.58 -17.58
C ARG A 216 -10.24 -3.37 -16.27
N CYS A 217 -10.63 -2.78 -15.13
CA CYS A 217 -10.62 -3.47 -13.85
C CYS A 217 -11.60 -4.66 -13.81
N LYS A 218 -12.83 -4.48 -14.31
CA LYS A 218 -13.87 -5.53 -14.31
C LYS A 218 -13.49 -6.74 -15.16
N GLN A 219 -12.67 -6.56 -16.19
CA GLN A 219 -12.17 -7.64 -17.07
C GLN A 219 -10.82 -8.20 -16.62
N CYS A 220 -10.20 -7.66 -15.57
CA CYS A 220 -8.85 -8.04 -15.15
C CYS A 220 -8.85 -9.38 -14.41
N GLN A 221 -7.97 -10.31 -14.80
CA GLN A 221 -7.78 -11.60 -14.13
C GLN A 221 -7.32 -11.48 -12.67
N PHE A 222 -6.79 -10.34 -12.26
CA PHE A 222 -6.32 -10.05 -10.91
C PHE A 222 -7.28 -9.16 -10.10
N LEU A 223 -8.51 -8.98 -10.58
CA LEU A 223 -9.48 -8.13 -9.86
C LEU A 223 -9.66 -8.58 -8.41
N SER A 224 -9.74 -9.88 -8.16
CA SER A 224 -9.89 -10.44 -6.81
C SER A 224 -8.72 -10.14 -5.87
N LEU A 225 -7.52 -9.89 -6.41
CA LEU A 225 -6.32 -9.53 -5.64
C LEU A 225 -6.13 -8.02 -5.50
N CYS A 226 -6.59 -7.25 -6.48
CA CYS A 226 -6.33 -5.81 -6.57
C CYS A 226 -7.53 -4.96 -6.14
N ASN A 227 -8.75 -5.37 -6.50
CA ASN A 227 -10.00 -4.61 -6.30
C ASN A 227 -9.90 -3.14 -6.75
N GLY A 228 -9.10 -2.89 -7.82
CA GLY A 228 -8.87 -1.55 -8.37
C GLY A 228 -7.95 -0.65 -7.54
N GLY A 229 -7.30 -1.19 -6.51
CA GLY A 229 -6.37 -0.44 -5.66
C GLY A 229 -7.03 0.69 -4.84
N CYS A 230 -6.20 1.58 -4.29
CA CYS A 230 -6.70 2.75 -3.54
C CYS A 230 -7.43 3.72 -4.47
N PRO A 231 -8.60 4.23 -4.10
CA PRO A 231 -9.31 5.25 -4.88
C PRO A 231 -8.53 6.54 -5.06
N LYS A 232 -7.72 6.96 -4.10
CA LYS A 232 -6.82 8.12 -4.24
C LYS A 232 -5.93 8.01 -5.48
N HIS A 233 -5.55 6.80 -5.86
CA HIS A 233 -4.65 6.55 -6.99
C HIS A 233 -5.42 6.42 -8.33
N ARG A 234 -6.73 6.69 -8.37
CA ARG A 234 -7.54 6.60 -9.58
C ARG A 234 -7.74 7.99 -10.18
N TYR A 235 -7.15 8.20 -11.34
CA TYR A 235 -7.22 9.45 -12.10
C TYR A 235 -7.89 9.21 -13.45
N LEU A 236 -8.36 10.28 -14.09
CA LEU A 236 -8.98 10.22 -15.39
C LEU A 236 -7.96 9.73 -16.42
N SER A 237 -8.28 8.60 -17.07
CA SER A 237 -7.48 8.02 -18.15
C SER A 237 -7.90 8.60 -19.50
N ASP A 238 -7.14 8.28 -20.54
CA ASP A 238 -7.50 8.70 -21.92
C ASP A 238 -8.77 8.02 -22.44
N THR A 239 -9.25 6.96 -21.76
CA THR A 239 -10.54 6.31 -22.07
C THR A 239 -11.74 7.02 -21.45
N GLY A 240 -11.53 8.07 -20.67
CA GLY A 240 -12.59 8.79 -19.94
C GLY A 240 -13.05 8.11 -18.66
N GLU A 241 -12.38 7.03 -18.22
CA GLU A 241 -12.67 6.33 -16.97
C GLU A 241 -11.61 6.63 -15.92
N HIS A 242 -11.96 6.51 -14.62
CA HIS A 242 -10.99 6.61 -13.55
C HIS A 242 -10.24 5.29 -13.39
N GLU A 243 -8.96 5.30 -13.71
CA GLU A 243 -8.07 4.15 -13.58
C GLU A 243 -6.99 4.38 -12.53
N ASN A 244 -6.59 3.30 -11.85
CA ASN A 244 -5.49 3.36 -10.91
C ASN A 244 -4.17 3.54 -11.67
N VAL A 245 -3.46 4.61 -11.39
CA VAL A 245 -2.18 4.93 -12.06
C VAL A 245 -1.10 3.88 -11.83
N LEU A 246 -1.25 3.03 -10.78
CA LEU A 246 -0.35 1.91 -10.52
C LEU A 246 -0.81 0.59 -11.15
N CYS A 247 -1.87 0.58 -11.97
CA CYS A 247 -2.49 -0.63 -12.52
C CYS A 247 -1.47 -1.54 -13.24
N ASP A 248 -0.63 -0.99 -14.11
CA ASP A 248 0.38 -1.78 -14.85
C ASP A 248 1.43 -2.40 -13.91
N GLY A 249 1.79 -1.71 -12.85
CA GLY A 249 2.71 -2.21 -11.84
C GLY A 249 2.11 -3.35 -11.03
N TYR A 250 0.87 -3.21 -10.58
CA TYR A 250 0.16 -4.29 -9.89
C TYR A 250 -0.04 -5.51 -10.79
N PHE A 251 -0.42 -5.29 -12.05
CA PHE A 251 -0.57 -6.38 -13.02
C PHE A 251 0.75 -7.13 -13.24
N TYR A 252 1.86 -6.41 -13.40
CA TYR A 252 3.18 -6.98 -13.53
C TYR A 252 3.57 -7.78 -12.28
N PHE A 253 3.40 -7.20 -11.10
CA PHE A 253 3.70 -7.86 -9.83
C PHE A 253 2.90 -9.16 -9.67
N PHE A 254 1.57 -9.10 -9.74
CA PHE A 254 0.73 -10.30 -9.57
C PHE A 254 1.02 -11.37 -10.62
N SER A 255 1.29 -10.98 -11.88
CA SER A 255 1.70 -11.93 -12.93
C SER A 255 3.00 -12.64 -12.57
N SER A 256 3.99 -11.90 -12.09
CA SER A 256 5.32 -12.41 -11.76
C SER A 256 5.31 -13.38 -10.57
N VAL A 257 4.46 -13.10 -9.57
CA VAL A 257 4.44 -13.86 -8.32
C VAL A 257 3.37 -14.96 -8.29
N LYS A 258 2.48 -15.03 -9.28
CA LYS A 258 1.34 -15.97 -9.36
C LYS A 258 1.72 -17.41 -9.05
N LYS A 259 2.79 -17.92 -9.69
CA LYS A 259 3.25 -19.31 -9.50
C LYS A 259 3.64 -19.60 -8.04
N TYR A 260 4.24 -18.66 -7.34
CA TYR A 260 4.63 -18.82 -5.95
C TYR A 260 3.41 -18.77 -5.00
N LEU A 261 2.46 -17.88 -5.28
CA LEU A 261 1.19 -17.82 -4.53
C LEU A 261 0.42 -19.14 -4.71
N GLN A 262 0.37 -19.69 -5.91
CA GLN A 262 -0.24 -21.00 -6.18
C GLN A 262 0.44 -22.11 -5.39
N ALA A 263 1.78 -22.16 -5.40
CA ALA A 263 2.54 -23.18 -4.67
C ALA A 263 2.30 -23.08 -3.17
N MET A 264 2.35 -21.86 -2.58
CA MET A 264 2.07 -21.63 -1.15
C MET A 264 0.64 -22.02 -0.79
N THR A 265 -0.34 -21.68 -1.62
CA THR A 265 -1.74 -22.05 -1.41
C THR A 265 -1.94 -23.57 -1.41
N THR A 266 -1.29 -24.27 -2.36
CA THR A 266 -1.32 -25.73 -2.43
C THR A 266 -0.69 -26.35 -1.18
N LEU A 267 0.44 -25.85 -0.72
CA LEU A 267 1.07 -26.30 0.52
C LEU A 267 0.14 -26.17 1.73
N LEU A 268 -0.44 -24.98 1.90
CA LEU A 268 -1.37 -24.68 3.00
C LEU A 268 -2.62 -25.58 2.96
N ALA A 269 -3.19 -25.83 1.77
CA ALA A 269 -4.34 -26.71 1.58
C ALA A 269 -4.04 -28.17 2.00
N HIS A 270 -2.77 -28.59 1.89
CA HIS A 270 -2.31 -29.92 2.33
C HIS A 270 -1.76 -29.94 3.77
N GLY A 271 -1.91 -28.85 4.53
CA GLY A 271 -1.47 -28.75 5.92
C GLY A 271 0.02 -28.49 6.11
N TYR A 272 0.73 -28.09 5.05
CA TYR A 272 2.15 -27.70 5.12
C TYR A 272 2.28 -26.19 5.30
N PRO A 273 3.32 -25.72 6.01
CA PRO A 273 3.63 -24.29 6.09
C PRO A 273 3.95 -23.70 4.70
N ALA A 274 3.51 -22.46 4.45
CA ALA A 274 3.85 -21.74 3.21
C ALA A 274 5.37 -21.63 2.98
N SER A 275 6.17 -21.65 4.05
CA SER A 275 7.63 -21.59 4.01
C SER A 275 8.29 -22.75 3.24
N TYR A 276 7.58 -23.87 3.02
CA TYR A 276 8.08 -24.97 2.21
C TYR A 276 8.27 -24.59 0.74
N VAL A 277 7.66 -23.50 0.27
CA VAL A 277 7.89 -22.95 -1.07
C VAL A 277 9.38 -22.67 -1.32
N MET A 278 10.14 -22.30 -0.29
CA MET A 278 11.58 -22.04 -0.39
C MET A 278 12.37 -23.27 -0.88
N GLN A 279 11.94 -24.47 -0.48
CA GLN A 279 12.57 -25.73 -0.92
C GLN A 279 12.24 -26.07 -2.38
N ALA A 280 11.09 -25.61 -2.87
CA ALA A 280 10.65 -25.85 -4.25
C ALA A 280 11.41 -25.00 -5.27
N LEU A 281 12.13 -23.98 -4.83
CA LEU A 281 12.95 -23.15 -5.73
C LEU A 281 14.21 -23.87 -6.19
N ASP A 282 14.68 -24.85 -5.41
CA ASP A 282 15.92 -25.62 -5.66
C ASP A 282 15.64 -26.97 -6.37
N GLY A 283 14.38 -27.33 -6.62
CA GLY A 283 14.00 -28.59 -7.25
C GLY A 283 12.54 -29.01 -7.00
N PRO A 284 12.12 -30.20 -7.45
CA PRO A 284 10.78 -30.69 -7.23
C PRO A 284 10.51 -30.86 -5.71
N LEU A 285 9.37 -30.34 -5.25
CA LEU A 285 8.91 -30.46 -3.87
C LEU A 285 8.70 -31.93 -3.51
N ILE A 286 9.58 -32.50 -2.68
CA ILE A 286 9.35 -33.80 -2.07
C ILE A 286 8.58 -33.57 -0.78
N LEU A 287 7.25 -33.68 -0.85
CA LEU A 287 6.39 -33.61 0.31
C LEU A 287 6.51 -34.95 1.07
N THR A 288 7.22 -34.96 2.18
CA THR A 288 7.15 -36.06 3.13
C THR A 288 5.84 -35.90 3.94
N PRO A 289 5.05 -36.96 4.15
CA PRO A 289 3.83 -36.88 4.94
C PRO A 289 4.14 -36.25 6.31
N SER A 290 3.49 -35.14 6.64
CA SER A 290 3.61 -34.59 7.99
C SER A 290 3.01 -35.59 8.98
N ASN A 291 3.77 -36.06 9.95
CA ASN A 291 3.23 -36.71 11.11
C ASN A 291 2.24 -35.72 11.77
N LYS A 292 0.95 -35.99 11.59
CA LYS A 292 -0.10 -35.30 12.35
C LYS A 292 0.19 -35.53 13.83
N ARG A 293 0.61 -34.49 14.53
CA ARG A 293 0.52 -34.44 16.00
C ARG A 293 -0.65 -33.55 16.39
#